data_fc132ad83340a3804fdbdf7ebd02037c
#
_entry.id   fc132ad83340a3804fdbdf7ebd02037c
#
_cell.length_a   1.000
_cell.length_b   1.000
_cell.length_c   1.000
_cell.angle_alpha   90.00
_cell.angle_beta   90.00
_cell.angle_gamma   90.00
#
_symmetry.space_group_name_H-M   'P 1'
#
loop_
_entity.id
_entity.type
_entity.pdbx_description
1 polymer ?
#
loop_
_entity_poly.entity_id
_entity_poly.type
_entity_poly.pdbx_seq_one_letter_code
_entity_poly.pdbx_strand_id
1 'polypeptide(L)'
;MADISSYPVIAPKSGDLIVGSETYTVSSPVTGNPTRNFTVSSIAALANSINLGYTVYVASLRQTGTAAPVATVQQNTLSGTITWSYTSTGKYKITLAGAIFPANRFVIFQNAAGANNLGAKQLNATNIEIDQFSADTGAAVDGMLSGTSIEIRIYPTNSTNV
;
A
#
# COMPACT_ATOMS: atom_id res chain seq x y z
N MET A 1 47.18 11.18 -3.54
CA MET A 1 45.77 10.86 -3.26
C MET A 1 44.97 11.24 -4.50
N ALA A 2 44.22 10.31 -5.09
CA ALA A 2 43.36 10.65 -6.24
C ALA A 2 42.24 11.59 -5.76
N ASP A 3 42.04 12.70 -6.49
CA ASP A 3 40.97 13.63 -6.16
C ASP A 3 39.63 13.02 -6.69
N ILE A 4 38.69 12.77 -5.77
CA ILE A 4 37.39 12.18 -6.08
C ILE A 4 36.55 13.08 -6.99
N SER A 5 36.82 14.39 -7.01
CA SER A 5 36.15 15.37 -7.88
C SER A 5 36.53 15.23 -9.37
N SER A 6 37.59 14.47 -9.68
CA SER A 6 38.04 14.23 -11.06
C SER A 6 37.30 13.10 -11.79
N TYR A 7 36.45 12.34 -11.09
CA TYR A 7 35.66 11.27 -11.71
C TYR A 7 34.39 11.83 -12.33
N PRO A 8 34.00 11.37 -13.54
CA PRO A 8 32.78 11.82 -14.18
C PRO A 8 31.57 11.42 -13.36
N VAL A 9 30.68 12.37 -13.13
CA VAL A 9 29.38 12.10 -12.50
C VAL A 9 28.46 11.47 -13.55
N ILE A 10 28.13 10.20 -13.39
CA ILE A 10 27.19 9.47 -14.24
C ILE A 10 25.92 9.15 -13.47
N ALA A 11 24.78 9.11 -14.16
CA ALA A 11 23.53 8.71 -13.54
C ALA A 11 23.59 7.21 -13.12
N PRO A 12 23.30 6.88 -11.86
CA PRO A 12 23.35 5.50 -11.39
C PRO A 12 22.26 4.65 -12.05
N LYS A 13 22.58 3.40 -12.35
CA LYS A 13 21.64 2.39 -12.86
C LYS A 13 21.25 1.41 -11.75
N SER A 14 20.11 0.74 -11.89
CA SER A 14 19.59 -0.18 -10.88
C SER A 14 20.53 -1.33 -10.48
N GLY A 15 21.42 -1.74 -11.39
CA GLY A 15 22.41 -2.80 -11.16
C GLY A 15 23.77 -2.31 -10.62
N ASP A 16 23.99 -1.00 -10.53
CA ASP A 16 25.25 -0.46 -10.01
C ASP A 16 25.43 -0.84 -8.53
N LEU A 17 26.66 -1.07 -8.13
CA LEU A 17 27.02 -1.46 -6.77
C LEU A 17 27.56 -0.27 -5.99
N ILE A 18 27.08 -0.12 -4.76
CA ILE A 18 27.59 0.83 -3.79
C ILE A 18 28.28 0.04 -2.68
N VAL A 19 29.50 0.42 -2.33
CA VAL A 19 30.25 -0.18 -1.23
C VAL A 19 29.88 0.55 0.07
N GLY A 20 29.50 -0.21 1.08
CA GLY A 20 29.17 0.30 2.41
C GLY A 20 29.55 -0.67 3.50
N SER A 21 29.39 -0.28 4.74
CA SER A 21 29.56 -1.16 5.91
C SER A 21 28.19 -1.50 6.50
N GLU A 22 28.01 -2.76 6.87
CA GLU A 22 26.83 -3.24 7.59
C GLU A 22 27.03 -3.04 9.10
N THR A 23 26.09 -2.34 9.77
CA THR A 23 26.08 -2.25 11.22
C THR A 23 25.39 -3.50 11.80
N TYR A 24 26.16 -4.30 12.51
CA TYR A 24 25.64 -5.46 13.22
C TYR A 24 25.14 -5.11 14.62
N THR A 25 23.86 -5.33 14.89
CA THR A 25 23.34 -5.47 16.25
C THR A 25 23.32 -6.95 16.60
N VAL A 26 24.42 -7.52 17.07
CA VAL A 26 24.48 -8.94 17.40
C VAL A 26 24.94 -9.16 18.82
N SER A 27 24.26 -10.12 19.45
CA SER A 27 24.62 -10.78 20.69
C SER A 27 25.85 -11.72 20.61
N SER A 28 26.75 -11.52 19.63
CA SER A 28 27.98 -12.30 19.47
C SER A 28 29.14 -11.39 19.07
N PRO A 29 30.36 -11.59 19.58
CA PRO A 29 31.48 -10.68 19.36
C PRO A 29 31.99 -10.81 17.92
N VAL A 30 31.38 -10.06 16.99
CA VAL A 30 31.96 -9.85 15.67
C VAL A 30 32.83 -8.62 15.77
N THR A 31 34.13 -8.80 15.72
CA THR A 31 35.11 -7.73 15.68
C THR A 31 35.16 -7.14 14.26
N GLY A 32 34.44 -6.04 14.05
CA GLY A 32 34.48 -5.24 12.83
C GLY A 32 33.18 -5.17 12.05
N ASN A 33 32.96 -4.06 11.34
CA ASN A 33 31.86 -3.92 10.39
C ASN A 33 32.28 -4.50 9.04
N PRO A 34 31.64 -5.58 8.56
CA PRO A 34 32.00 -6.15 7.26
C PRO A 34 31.64 -5.17 6.14
N THR A 35 32.57 -5.02 5.20
CA THR A 35 32.28 -4.29 3.97
C THR A 35 31.35 -5.11 3.09
N ARG A 36 30.29 -4.49 2.59
CA ARG A 36 29.26 -5.12 1.74
C ARG A 36 29.01 -4.30 0.49
N ASN A 37 28.60 -4.97 -0.56
CA ASN A 37 28.12 -4.34 -1.77
C ASN A 37 26.58 -4.30 -1.73
N PHE A 38 26.01 -3.13 -1.99
CA PHE A 38 24.56 -2.92 -2.10
C PHE A 38 24.23 -2.48 -3.51
N THR A 39 23.17 -3.00 -4.10
CA THR A 39 22.69 -2.49 -5.38
C THR A 39 21.94 -1.17 -5.20
N VAL A 40 21.98 -0.30 -6.19
CA VAL A 40 21.18 0.95 -6.19
C VAL A 40 19.70 0.63 -6.02
N SER A 41 19.22 -0.45 -6.63
CA SER A 41 17.82 -0.89 -6.49
C SER A 41 17.47 -1.31 -5.06
N SER A 42 18.38 -1.97 -4.32
CA SER A 42 18.10 -2.35 -2.93
C SER A 42 18.06 -1.14 -2.00
N ILE A 43 18.90 -0.14 -2.24
CA ILE A 43 18.88 1.13 -1.49
C ILE A 43 17.61 1.92 -1.80
N ALA A 44 17.20 2.00 -3.08
CA ALA A 44 15.97 2.66 -3.48
C ALA A 44 14.73 1.98 -2.88
N ALA A 45 14.70 0.64 -2.82
CA ALA A 45 13.63 -0.11 -2.19
C ALA A 45 13.55 0.17 -0.69
N LEU A 46 14.70 0.22 0.00
CA LEU A 46 14.77 0.59 1.41
C LEU A 46 14.29 2.04 1.64
N ALA A 47 14.76 2.99 0.82
CA ALA A 47 14.33 4.38 0.91
C ALA A 47 12.81 4.54 0.73
N ASN A 48 12.22 3.83 -0.23
CA ASN A 48 10.77 3.83 -0.43
C ASN A 48 10.01 3.24 0.76
N SER A 49 10.52 2.18 1.38
CA SER A 49 9.89 1.57 2.56
C SER A 49 9.93 2.47 3.80
N ILE A 50 10.98 3.28 3.94
CA ILE A 50 11.16 4.19 5.06
C ILE A 50 10.36 5.49 4.85
N ASN A 51 10.29 6.01 3.62
CA ASN A 51 9.69 7.31 3.34
C ASN A 51 8.17 7.36 3.44
N LEU A 52 7.46 6.27 3.13
CA LEU A 52 6.01 6.29 3.18
C LEU A 52 5.45 6.14 4.60
N GLY A 53 6.18 5.50 5.53
CA GLY A 53 5.68 5.23 6.88
C GLY A 53 4.40 4.37 6.91
N TYR A 54 3.97 3.84 5.74
CA TYR A 54 2.81 2.96 5.58
C TYR A 54 2.95 2.11 4.31
N THR A 55 2.25 0.99 4.27
CA THR A 55 2.01 0.24 3.03
C THR A 55 0.68 0.66 2.42
N VAL A 56 0.54 0.58 1.10
CA VAL A 56 -0.61 1.15 0.40
C VAL A 56 -1.14 0.22 -0.70
N TYR A 57 -2.46 0.25 -0.86
CA TYR A 57 -3.16 -0.26 -2.03
C TYR A 57 -3.95 0.88 -2.67
N VAL A 58 -3.73 1.10 -3.97
CA VAL A 58 -4.44 2.11 -4.78
C VAL A 58 -5.05 1.44 -5.99
N ALA A 59 -6.33 1.65 -6.20
CA ALA A 59 -7.04 1.09 -7.36
C ALA A 59 -8.18 1.99 -7.83
N SER A 60 -8.45 1.93 -9.13
CA SER A 60 -9.69 2.41 -9.72
C SER A 60 -10.64 1.23 -9.91
N LEU A 61 -11.93 1.45 -9.67
CA LEU A 61 -12.93 0.41 -9.67
C LEU A 61 -13.85 0.52 -10.89
N ARG A 62 -14.27 -0.63 -11.38
CA ARG A 62 -15.38 -0.81 -12.32
C ARG A 62 -16.36 -1.81 -11.71
N GLN A 63 -17.65 -1.53 -11.85
CA GLN A 63 -18.69 -2.41 -11.34
C GLN A 63 -19.97 -2.26 -12.17
N THR A 64 -20.68 -3.37 -12.41
CA THR A 64 -21.93 -3.37 -13.16
C THR A 64 -22.95 -4.24 -12.44
N GLY A 65 -24.12 -3.68 -12.17
CA GLY A 65 -25.23 -4.37 -11.50
C GLY A 65 -24.78 -5.00 -10.19
N THR A 66 -25.05 -6.28 -10.01
CA THR A 66 -24.71 -7.09 -8.83
C THR A 66 -23.39 -7.85 -8.96
N ALA A 67 -22.57 -7.54 -9.97
CA ALA A 67 -21.26 -8.16 -10.13
C ALA A 67 -20.27 -7.67 -9.05
N ALA A 68 -19.29 -8.49 -8.73
CA ALA A 68 -18.15 -8.05 -7.91
C ALA A 68 -17.40 -6.89 -8.59
N PRO A 69 -16.93 -5.90 -7.84
CA PRO A 69 -16.08 -4.85 -8.40
C PRO A 69 -14.81 -5.43 -9.02
N VAL A 70 -14.43 -4.88 -10.17
CA VAL A 70 -13.15 -5.15 -10.84
C VAL A 70 -12.21 -4.00 -10.57
N ALA A 71 -11.07 -4.29 -9.96
CA ALA A 71 -10.06 -3.29 -9.61
C ALA A 71 -8.96 -3.22 -10.68
N THR A 72 -8.68 -2.02 -11.18
CA THR A 72 -7.44 -1.70 -11.90
C THR A 72 -6.45 -1.15 -10.88
N VAL A 73 -5.50 -1.99 -10.48
CA VAL A 73 -4.53 -1.66 -9.42
C VAL A 73 -3.43 -0.77 -9.98
N GLN A 74 -3.25 0.43 -9.41
CA GLN A 74 -2.17 1.36 -9.71
C GLN A 74 -0.96 1.11 -8.82
N GLN A 75 -1.20 0.78 -7.54
CA GLN A 75 -0.13 0.48 -6.59
C GLN A 75 -0.61 -0.55 -5.57
N ASN A 76 0.25 -1.50 -5.25
CA ASN A 76 0.04 -2.44 -4.14
C ASN A 76 1.38 -2.76 -3.48
N THR A 77 1.60 -2.23 -2.29
CA THR A 77 2.74 -2.53 -1.42
C THR A 77 2.32 -3.31 -0.17
N LEU A 78 1.05 -3.72 -0.10
CA LEU A 78 0.57 -4.61 0.96
C LEU A 78 1.21 -5.98 0.80
N SER A 79 1.50 -6.64 1.91
CA SER A 79 2.08 -8.00 1.92
C SER A 79 1.08 -9.10 1.57
N GLY A 80 -0.13 -8.74 1.10
CA GLY A 80 -1.20 -9.67 0.75
C GLY A 80 -1.90 -9.32 -0.56
N THR A 81 -2.82 -10.19 -0.96
CA THR A 81 -3.64 -10.02 -2.17
C THR A 81 -5.01 -9.48 -1.81
N ILE A 82 -5.43 -8.42 -2.48
CA ILE A 82 -6.78 -7.86 -2.37
C ILE A 82 -7.71 -8.54 -3.37
N THR A 83 -8.84 -9.03 -2.86
CA THR A 83 -9.95 -9.52 -3.69
C THR A 83 -11.24 -8.77 -3.34
N TRP A 84 -12.08 -8.56 -4.34
CA TRP A 84 -13.37 -7.91 -4.22
C TRP A 84 -14.51 -8.92 -4.39
N SER A 85 -15.58 -8.76 -3.65
CA SER A 85 -16.80 -9.53 -3.80
C SER A 85 -18.03 -8.66 -3.59
N TYR A 86 -19.13 -9.02 -4.25
CA TYR A 86 -20.46 -8.49 -4.00
C TYR A 86 -21.09 -9.23 -2.81
N THR A 87 -21.76 -8.53 -1.93
CA THR A 87 -22.41 -9.12 -0.74
C THR A 87 -23.93 -9.00 -0.82
N SER A 88 -24.42 -7.80 -1.07
CA SER A 88 -25.84 -7.49 -1.28
C SER A 88 -25.96 -6.09 -1.87
N THR A 89 -27.17 -5.62 -2.16
CA THR A 89 -27.39 -4.30 -2.74
C THR A 89 -26.63 -3.22 -2.00
N GLY A 90 -25.78 -2.48 -2.73
CA GLY A 90 -24.91 -1.44 -2.22
C GLY A 90 -23.80 -1.91 -1.29
N LYS A 91 -23.54 -3.21 -1.16
CA LYS A 91 -22.54 -3.76 -0.24
C LYS A 91 -21.52 -4.61 -0.95
N TYR A 92 -20.28 -4.25 -0.78
CA TYR A 92 -19.13 -4.92 -1.37
C TYR A 92 -18.12 -5.26 -0.27
N LYS A 93 -17.39 -6.32 -0.47
CA LYS A 93 -16.38 -6.74 0.50
C LYS A 93 -14.99 -6.78 -0.13
N ILE A 94 -14.05 -6.17 0.54
CA ILE A 94 -12.62 -6.29 0.30
C ILE A 94 -12.10 -7.37 1.23
N THR A 95 -11.39 -8.35 0.68
CA THR A 95 -10.66 -9.37 1.45
C THR A 95 -9.17 -9.25 1.19
N LEU A 96 -8.37 -9.15 2.25
CA LEU A 96 -6.91 -9.17 2.20
C LEU A 96 -6.44 -10.57 2.58
N ALA A 97 -5.94 -11.33 1.61
CA ALA A 97 -5.39 -12.66 1.81
C ALA A 97 -3.88 -12.59 2.06
N GLY A 98 -3.38 -13.34 3.04
CA GLY A 98 -1.95 -13.39 3.39
C GLY A 98 -1.47 -12.28 4.32
N ALA A 99 -2.34 -11.32 4.67
CA ALA A 99 -2.05 -10.24 5.62
C ALA A 99 -3.32 -9.83 6.36
N ILE A 100 -3.26 -8.80 7.20
CA ILE A 100 -4.39 -8.30 7.97
C ILE A 100 -4.53 -6.77 7.86
N PHE A 101 -5.75 -6.28 8.01
CA PHE A 101 -6.04 -4.88 8.32
C PHE A 101 -5.96 -4.71 9.84
N PRO A 102 -4.89 -4.13 10.37
CA PRO A 102 -4.74 -3.99 11.82
C PRO A 102 -5.74 -2.97 12.36
N ALA A 103 -6.43 -3.31 13.44
CA ALA A 103 -7.40 -2.40 14.07
C ALA A 103 -6.74 -1.05 14.42
N ASN A 104 -7.44 0.04 14.09
CA ASN A 104 -7.01 1.43 14.36
C ASN A 104 -5.68 1.87 13.71
N ARG A 105 -5.16 1.10 12.74
CA ARG A 105 -3.91 1.41 12.04
C ARG A 105 -4.02 1.37 10.53
N PHE A 106 -5.21 1.50 9.99
CA PHE A 106 -5.41 1.70 8.56
C PHE A 106 -6.37 2.86 8.31
N VAL A 107 -6.24 3.48 7.16
CA VAL A 107 -7.10 4.56 6.68
C VAL A 107 -7.53 4.22 5.27
N ILE A 108 -8.79 4.53 4.95
CA ILE A 108 -9.35 4.36 3.62
C ILE A 108 -9.74 5.73 3.09
N PHE A 109 -9.23 6.06 1.92
CA PHE A 109 -9.66 7.21 1.12
C PHE A 109 -10.47 6.69 -0.05
N GLN A 110 -11.61 7.31 -0.29
CA GLN A 110 -12.49 6.96 -1.39
C GLN A 110 -12.91 8.23 -2.13
N ASN A 111 -12.91 8.17 -3.44
CA ASN A 111 -13.49 9.20 -4.30
C ASN A 111 -14.67 8.59 -5.05
N ALA A 112 -15.89 8.94 -4.63
CA ALA A 112 -17.10 8.47 -5.29
C ALA A 112 -17.26 9.14 -6.65
N ALA A 113 -17.62 8.39 -7.68
CA ALA A 113 -18.03 8.91 -8.96
C ALA A 113 -19.49 9.34 -8.91
N GLY A 114 -19.78 10.57 -9.33
CA GLY A 114 -21.15 11.10 -9.39
C GLY A 114 -21.76 11.41 -8.01
N ALA A 115 -23.10 11.45 -7.96
CA ALA A 115 -23.86 11.79 -6.75
C ALA A 115 -24.06 10.56 -5.84
N ASN A 116 -22.99 10.00 -5.34
CA ASN A 116 -23.03 8.81 -4.50
C ASN A 116 -22.27 9.03 -3.21
N ASN A 117 -22.75 8.41 -2.13
CA ASN A 117 -22.04 8.34 -0.86
C ASN A 117 -21.42 6.96 -0.69
N LEU A 118 -20.18 6.93 -0.26
CA LEU A 118 -19.45 5.71 0.07
C LEU A 118 -19.16 5.68 1.56
N GLY A 119 -19.41 4.52 2.17
CA GLY A 119 -19.00 4.19 3.51
C GLY A 119 -17.99 3.05 3.50
N ALA A 120 -17.18 2.97 4.54
CA ALA A 120 -16.28 1.84 4.74
C ALA A 120 -16.25 1.45 6.22
N LYS A 121 -16.34 0.16 6.49
CA LYS A 121 -16.18 -0.35 7.86
C LYS A 121 -15.37 -1.65 7.88
N GLN A 122 -14.56 -1.82 8.89
CA GLN A 122 -13.87 -3.08 9.13
C GLN A 122 -14.86 -4.12 9.66
N LEU A 123 -14.96 -5.28 8.99
CA LEU A 123 -15.75 -6.41 9.48
C LEU A 123 -14.94 -7.29 10.43
N ASN A 124 -13.68 -7.54 10.07
CA ASN A 124 -12.71 -8.30 10.86
C ASN A 124 -11.28 -8.00 10.38
N ALA A 125 -10.30 -8.73 10.88
CA ALA A 125 -8.90 -8.48 10.55
C ALA A 125 -8.55 -8.63 9.07
N THR A 126 -9.33 -9.34 8.27
CA THR A 126 -9.05 -9.57 6.85
C THR A 126 -10.08 -8.97 5.90
N ASN A 127 -11.19 -8.43 6.42
CA ASN A 127 -12.30 -7.98 5.60
C ASN A 127 -12.75 -6.55 5.96
N ILE A 128 -12.97 -5.77 4.92
CA ILE A 128 -13.60 -4.44 4.96
C ILE A 128 -14.85 -4.49 4.10
N GLU A 129 -15.95 -3.94 4.59
CA GLU A 129 -17.17 -3.69 3.81
C GLU A 129 -17.14 -2.26 3.27
N ILE A 130 -17.47 -2.11 2.01
CA ILE A 130 -17.73 -0.83 1.35
C ILE A 130 -19.22 -0.76 1.12
N ASP A 131 -19.85 0.25 1.70
CA ASP A 131 -21.26 0.54 1.54
C ASP A 131 -21.45 1.67 0.51
N GLN A 132 -22.42 1.52 -0.38
CA GLN A 132 -22.75 2.50 -1.41
C GLN A 132 -24.22 2.92 -1.31
N PHE A 133 -24.45 4.21 -1.30
CA PHE A 133 -25.76 4.82 -1.19
C PHE A 133 -25.96 5.90 -2.26
N SER A 134 -27.19 6.03 -2.75
CA SER A 134 -27.60 7.19 -3.54
C SER A 134 -27.55 8.43 -2.66
N ALA A 135 -26.92 9.49 -3.15
CA ALA A 135 -26.89 10.76 -2.43
C ALA A 135 -28.28 11.43 -2.35
N ASP A 136 -29.15 11.16 -3.33
CA ASP A 136 -30.47 11.77 -3.42
C ASP A 136 -31.49 11.14 -2.46
N THR A 137 -31.42 9.82 -2.30
CA THR A 137 -32.42 9.05 -1.55
C THR A 137 -31.89 8.42 -0.27
N GLY A 138 -30.58 8.32 -0.10
CA GLY A 138 -29.93 7.57 0.97
C GLY A 138 -30.12 6.05 0.91
N ALA A 139 -30.75 5.55 -0.17
CA ALA A 139 -30.96 4.12 -0.35
C ALA A 139 -29.69 3.41 -0.83
N ALA A 140 -29.49 2.17 -0.40
CA ALA A 140 -28.42 1.32 -0.93
C ALA A 140 -28.62 1.06 -2.42
N VAL A 141 -27.58 1.19 -3.24
CA VAL A 141 -27.64 1.06 -4.69
C VAL A 141 -26.47 0.26 -5.24
N ASP A 142 -26.70 -0.46 -6.35
CA ASP A 142 -25.67 -1.21 -7.05
C ASP A 142 -25.17 -0.48 -8.31
N GLY A 143 -24.04 -0.89 -8.84
CA GLY A 143 -23.58 -0.50 -10.18
C GLY A 143 -22.86 0.85 -10.24
N MET A 144 -22.64 1.52 -9.13
CA MET A 144 -22.15 2.90 -9.12
C MET A 144 -20.69 3.05 -8.66
N LEU A 145 -19.95 1.94 -8.49
CA LEU A 145 -18.52 2.00 -8.20
C LEU A 145 -17.65 2.27 -9.44
N SER A 146 -18.22 2.27 -10.64
CA SER A 146 -17.48 2.60 -11.86
C SER A 146 -16.96 4.04 -11.81
N GLY A 147 -15.65 4.22 -12.02
CA GLY A 147 -14.97 5.50 -11.88
C GLY A 147 -14.62 5.89 -10.44
N THR A 148 -14.97 5.07 -9.47
CA THR A 148 -14.54 5.26 -8.07
C THR A 148 -13.07 4.88 -7.93
N SER A 149 -12.31 5.68 -7.17
CA SER A 149 -10.95 5.36 -6.75
C SER A 149 -10.93 5.04 -5.27
N ILE A 150 -10.08 4.09 -4.90
CA ILE A 150 -9.86 3.72 -3.49
C ILE A 150 -8.37 3.69 -3.18
N GLU A 151 -8.01 4.19 -2.01
CA GLU A 151 -6.69 4.07 -1.43
C GLU A 151 -6.82 3.53 0.00
N ILE A 152 -6.08 2.47 0.31
CA ILE A 152 -6.01 1.88 1.64
C ILE A 152 -4.57 1.98 2.11
N ARG A 153 -4.33 2.66 3.24
CA ARG A 153 -3.02 2.76 3.89
C ARG A 153 -3.01 1.93 5.16
N ILE A 154 -1.97 1.14 5.37
CA ILE A 154 -1.75 0.38 6.60
C ILE A 154 -0.45 0.88 7.24
N TYR A 155 -0.56 1.34 8.49
CA TYR A 155 0.56 1.88 9.26
C TYR A 155 1.23 0.78 10.11
N PRO A 156 2.56 0.77 10.22
CA PRO A 156 3.30 -0.20 11.04
C PRO A 156 3.01 -0.04 12.54
N THR A 157 3.36 -1.04 13.32
CA THR A 157 3.16 -1.06 14.79
C THR A 157 4.00 -0.03 15.54
N ASN A 158 5.07 0.45 14.96
CA ASN A 158 6.09 1.28 15.60
C ASN A 158 6.15 2.71 15.08
N SER A 159 5.02 3.36 14.85
CA SER A 159 5.06 4.81 14.90
C SER A 159 5.05 5.23 16.37
N THR A 160 6.17 5.09 17.07
CA THR A 160 6.42 5.90 18.26
C THR A 160 6.51 7.33 17.76
N ASN A 161 5.37 8.00 17.72
CA ASN A 161 5.35 9.45 17.70
C ASN A 161 5.90 9.89 19.05
N VAL A 162 7.18 10.20 19.09
CA VAL A 162 7.82 10.98 20.14
C VAL A 162 7.70 12.42 19.73
#